data_503d92dbd891db8ca2b1152110a56970
#
_entry.id   503d92dbd891db8ca2b1152110a56970
#
_cell.length_a   1.000
_cell.length_b   1.000
_cell.length_c   1.000
_cell.angle_alpha   90.00
_cell.angle_beta   90.00
_cell.angle_gamma   90.00
#
_symmetry.space_group_name_H-M   'P 1'
#
loop_
_entity.id
_entity.type
_entity.pdbx_description
1 polymer ?
#
loop_
_entity_poly.entity_id
_entity_poly.type
_entity_poly.pdbx_seq_one_letter_code
_entity_poly.pdbx_strand_id
1 'polypeptide(L)'
;MWITNFFISASMTMIVPFLSLYIETISPHSGGYVQRWSGYVFGVTFLMAFVISPFWGRFGDKRGYKKILLITGTGIAVSILLMGFVTSVYQLFVLRLLMGLVTGFVPTSLAMISAQTPKETAGKTLGTLQMGQVSGTLFGPMLGGLLADSFGFTYTFFITSFVIFASVLLVLFQVNEQPLGEKQSKRKTYSRKQVLSYIFHQPALWAMMVLTMIVQTGNFSIQPLLALYVNELHGPVNLAFFSGMAFSATGLGSLLLARKWGDLGDRFGHSRILIVLLIASAVFFIPQALASSLSILLVFRFLFGMVMGGTLPCITAAIRVRAPGSIQGEVLGYNVSFRFLGNVIGPLLGGAVSSGFSISAAFYVTAFLFLAGAGLLWLAGHLQKDTASDAG
;
A
#
# COMPACT_ATOMS: atom_id res chain seq x y z
N MET A 1 14.61 6.84 14.63
CA MET A 1 13.46 6.11 14.01
C MET A 1 12.87 6.82 12.79
N TRP A 2 12.72 8.17 12.79
CA TRP A 2 12.20 8.87 11.59
C TRP A 2 13.07 8.61 10.35
N ILE A 3 14.38 8.84 10.45
CA ILE A 3 15.37 8.61 9.38
C ILE A 3 15.31 7.15 8.89
N THR A 4 15.26 6.20 9.81
CA THR A 4 15.20 4.77 9.49
C THR A 4 13.93 4.41 8.72
N ASN A 5 12.76 4.91 9.16
CA ASN A 5 11.51 4.70 8.44
C ASN A 5 11.50 5.34 7.05
N PHE A 6 12.11 6.53 6.92
CA PHE A 6 12.29 7.16 5.61
C PHE A 6 13.10 6.27 4.67
N PHE A 7 14.30 5.86 5.08
CA PHE A 7 15.17 5.04 4.21
C PHE A 7 14.61 3.65 3.92
N ILE A 8 14.02 2.98 4.91
CA ILE A 8 13.38 1.67 4.69
C ILE A 8 12.20 1.82 3.71
N SER A 9 11.34 2.80 3.90
CA SER A 9 10.18 3.01 3.02
C SER A 9 10.61 3.45 1.61
N ALA A 10 11.60 4.34 1.51
CA ALA A 10 12.18 4.74 0.24
C ALA A 10 12.77 3.51 -0.49
N SER A 11 13.61 2.73 0.18
CA SER A 11 14.26 1.55 -0.38
C SER A 11 13.26 0.50 -0.85
N MET A 12 12.19 0.25 -0.10
CA MET A 12 11.14 -0.69 -0.51
C MET A 12 10.40 -0.24 -1.77
N THR A 13 10.24 1.07 -1.96
CA THR A 13 9.54 1.62 -3.12
C THR A 13 10.45 1.99 -4.29
N MET A 14 11.75 2.12 -4.08
CA MET A 14 12.74 2.37 -5.14
C MET A 14 12.72 1.31 -6.25
N ILE A 15 12.44 0.05 -5.91
CA ILE A 15 12.44 -1.09 -6.82
C ILE A 15 11.17 -1.14 -7.68
N VAL A 16 10.08 -0.55 -7.18
CA VAL A 16 8.74 -0.65 -7.80
C VAL A 16 8.71 -0.19 -9.25
N PRO A 17 9.30 0.98 -9.63
CA PRO A 17 9.20 1.50 -10.99
C PRO A 17 9.86 0.65 -12.06
N PHE A 18 10.92 -0.08 -11.72
CA PHE A 18 11.69 -0.81 -12.72
C PHE A 18 11.58 -2.34 -12.61
N LEU A 19 10.80 -2.84 -11.67
CA LEU A 19 10.71 -4.30 -11.44
C LEU A 19 10.17 -5.06 -12.66
N SER A 20 9.16 -4.51 -13.35
CA SER A 20 8.63 -5.10 -14.58
C SER A 20 9.64 -5.01 -15.74
N LEU A 21 10.39 -3.92 -15.83
CA LEU A 21 11.47 -3.76 -16.79
C LEU A 21 12.61 -4.76 -16.51
N TYR A 22 12.93 -4.98 -15.24
CA TYR A 22 13.91 -5.98 -14.85
C TYR A 22 13.47 -7.40 -15.21
N ILE A 23 12.17 -7.74 -15.05
CA ILE A 23 11.61 -9.02 -15.51
C ILE A 23 11.81 -9.18 -17.02
N GLU A 24 11.60 -8.13 -17.80
CA GLU A 24 11.82 -8.14 -19.25
C GLU A 24 13.28 -8.43 -19.62
N THR A 25 14.26 -7.89 -18.87
CA THR A 25 15.68 -8.13 -19.13
C THR A 25 16.12 -9.54 -18.78
N ILE A 26 15.64 -10.14 -17.68
CA ILE A 26 16.05 -11.50 -17.25
C ILE A 26 15.24 -12.61 -17.92
N SER A 27 14.14 -12.28 -18.60
CA SER A 27 13.25 -13.24 -19.23
C SER A 27 12.65 -12.63 -20.51
N PRO A 28 13.41 -12.60 -21.62
CA PRO A 28 13.00 -12.01 -22.89
C PRO A 28 11.92 -12.89 -23.55
N HIS A 29 10.68 -12.76 -23.09
CA HIS A 29 9.48 -13.42 -23.59
C HIS A 29 8.49 -12.43 -24.14
N SER A 30 7.35 -12.88 -24.65
CA SER A 30 6.27 -12.02 -25.13
C SER A 30 5.81 -11.02 -24.03
N GLY A 31 5.36 -9.83 -24.43
CA GLY A 31 4.88 -8.80 -23.51
C GLY A 31 3.80 -9.30 -22.53
N GLY A 32 2.89 -10.17 -23.01
CA GLY A 32 1.89 -10.79 -22.13
C GLY A 32 2.47 -11.68 -21.02
N TYR A 33 3.61 -12.33 -21.27
CA TYR A 33 4.33 -13.09 -20.24
C TYR A 33 4.89 -12.14 -19.16
N VAL A 34 5.57 -11.08 -19.57
CA VAL A 34 6.16 -10.08 -18.67
C VAL A 34 5.07 -9.43 -17.79
N GLN A 35 3.94 -9.03 -18.38
CA GLN A 35 2.82 -8.42 -17.67
C GLN A 35 2.24 -9.36 -16.61
N ARG A 36 2.03 -10.63 -16.95
CA ARG A 36 1.50 -11.65 -16.02
C ARG A 36 2.45 -11.91 -14.87
N TRP A 37 3.74 -12.13 -15.17
CA TRP A 37 4.75 -12.37 -14.14
C TRP A 37 5.00 -11.15 -13.26
N SER A 38 4.91 -9.94 -13.81
CA SER A 38 4.91 -8.72 -13.02
C SER A 38 3.79 -8.74 -11.98
N GLY A 39 2.57 -9.10 -12.38
CA GLY A 39 1.45 -9.26 -11.45
C GLY A 39 1.72 -10.28 -10.35
N TYR A 40 2.28 -11.45 -10.68
CA TYR A 40 2.59 -12.50 -9.70
C TYR A 40 3.69 -12.06 -8.72
N VAL A 41 4.77 -11.49 -9.21
CA VAL A 41 5.94 -11.03 -8.43
C VAL A 41 5.56 -9.89 -7.47
N PHE A 42 4.70 -8.98 -7.89
CA PHE A 42 4.14 -7.96 -7.00
C PHE A 42 3.17 -8.55 -5.98
N GLY A 43 2.23 -9.37 -6.43
CA GLY A 43 1.15 -9.92 -5.60
C GLY A 43 1.65 -10.85 -4.50
N VAL A 44 2.66 -11.70 -4.78
CA VAL A 44 3.16 -12.68 -3.81
C VAL A 44 3.77 -12.02 -2.57
N THR A 45 4.41 -10.86 -2.73
CA THR A 45 4.98 -10.11 -1.60
C THR A 45 3.90 -9.68 -0.61
N PHE A 46 2.77 -9.16 -1.12
CA PHE A 46 1.65 -8.75 -0.28
C PHE A 46 0.91 -9.95 0.32
N LEU A 47 0.82 -11.06 -0.41
CA LEU A 47 0.23 -12.30 0.09
C LEU A 47 1.00 -12.81 1.31
N MET A 48 2.32 -12.88 1.22
CA MET A 48 3.16 -13.31 2.35
C MET A 48 3.15 -12.31 3.49
N ALA A 49 3.16 -11.00 3.20
CA ALA A 49 3.01 -9.96 4.21
C ALA A 49 1.68 -10.08 4.98
N PHE A 50 0.59 -10.39 4.28
CA PHE A 50 -0.72 -10.65 4.88
C PHE A 50 -0.67 -11.85 5.84
N VAL A 51 -0.13 -12.97 5.39
CA VAL A 51 -0.05 -14.22 6.17
C VAL A 51 0.81 -14.06 7.42
N ILE A 52 1.97 -13.38 7.30
CA ILE A 52 2.94 -13.28 8.39
C ILE A 52 2.67 -12.13 9.37
N SER A 53 1.90 -11.11 8.97
CA SER A 53 1.65 -9.90 9.77
C SER A 53 1.17 -10.20 11.21
N PRO A 54 0.21 -11.12 11.46
CA PRO A 54 -0.21 -11.45 12.83
C PRO A 54 0.89 -12.12 13.67
N PHE A 55 1.83 -12.81 13.00
CA PHE A 55 2.96 -13.45 13.69
C PHE A 55 3.93 -12.40 14.23
N TRP A 56 4.34 -11.42 13.38
CA TRP A 56 5.25 -10.36 13.80
C TRP A 56 4.68 -9.50 14.93
N GLY A 57 3.37 -9.20 14.91
CA GLY A 57 2.72 -8.48 16.00
C GLY A 57 2.84 -9.22 17.34
N ARG A 58 2.45 -10.51 17.37
CA ARG A 58 2.52 -11.31 18.60
C ARG A 58 3.94 -11.57 19.08
N PHE A 59 4.88 -11.70 18.15
CA PHE A 59 6.29 -11.90 18.48
C PHE A 59 6.88 -10.66 19.13
N GLY A 60 6.49 -9.44 18.62
CA GLY A 60 6.91 -8.16 19.19
C GLY A 60 6.44 -7.95 20.61
N ASP A 61 5.18 -8.23 20.87
CA ASP A 61 4.58 -8.10 22.19
C ASP A 61 5.27 -9.01 23.24
N LYS A 62 5.81 -10.16 22.80
CA LYS A 62 6.44 -11.15 23.69
C LYS A 62 7.96 -10.98 23.85
N ARG A 63 8.68 -10.66 22.78
CA ARG A 63 10.15 -10.71 22.75
C ARG A 63 10.83 -9.36 22.51
N GLY A 64 10.04 -8.30 22.43
CA GLY A 64 10.52 -6.95 22.17
C GLY A 64 10.50 -6.60 20.67
N TYR A 65 10.26 -5.34 20.39
CA TYR A 65 10.11 -4.81 19.03
C TYR A 65 11.45 -4.61 18.32
N LYS A 66 12.53 -4.24 19.05
CA LYS A 66 13.86 -4.03 18.47
C LYS A 66 14.37 -5.24 17.74
N LYS A 67 14.20 -6.45 18.32
CA LYS A 67 14.62 -7.71 17.68
C LYS A 67 13.91 -7.94 16.35
N ILE A 68 12.62 -7.60 16.27
CA ILE A 68 11.86 -7.73 15.02
C ILE A 68 12.36 -6.72 13.98
N LEU A 69 12.61 -5.47 14.39
CA LEU A 69 13.16 -4.47 13.47
C LEU A 69 14.48 -4.94 12.86
N LEU A 70 15.36 -5.56 13.66
CA LEU A 70 16.64 -6.09 13.17
C LEU A 70 16.42 -7.29 12.22
N ILE A 71 15.57 -8.26 12.60
CA ILE A 71 15.30 -9.44 11.76
C ILE A 71 14.63 -9.04 10.45
N THR A 72 13.58 -8.23 10.52
CA THR A 72 12.82 -7.85 9.32
C THR A 72 13.62 -6.91 8.42
N GLY A 73 14.33 -5.93 8.99
CA GLY A 73 15.19 -5.03 8.23
C GLY A 73 16.34 -5.77 7.53
N THR A 74 17.03 -6.65 8.24
CA THR A 74 18.10 -7.50 7.65
C THR A 74 17.54 -8.44 6.59
N GLY A 75 16.39 -9.08 6.85
CA GLY A 75 15.75 -9.96 5.89
C GLY A 75 15.33 -9.24 4.60
N ILE A 76 14.80 -8.01 4.69
CA ILE A 76 14.50 -7.18 3.51
C ILE A 76 15.79 -6.84 2.76
N ALA A 77 16.86 -6.40 3.46
CA ALA A 77 18.12 -6.05 2.84
C ALA A 77 18.73 -7.22 2.09
N VAL A 78 18.80 -8.41 2.72
CA VAL A 78 19.32 -9.63 2.09
C VAL A 78 18.46 -10.04 0.90
N SER A 79 17.14 -10.00 1.00
CA SER A 79 16.25 -10.33 -0.11
C SER A 79 16.50 -9.42 -1.32
N ILE A 80 16.66 -8.11 -1.09
CA ILE A 80 16.93 -7.13 -2.14
C ILE A 80 18.34 -7.33 -2.72
N LEU A 81 19.34 -7.60 -1.89
CA LEU A 81 20.70 -7.90 -2.34
C LEU A 81 20.72 -9.08 -3.31
N LEU A 82 20.04 -10.16 -2.93
CA LEU A 82 19.96 -11.37 -3.75
C LEU A 82 19.19 -11.17 -5.05
N MET A 83 18.22 -10.22 -5.10
CA MET A 83 17.53 -9.86 -6.35
C MET A 83 18.49 -9.32 -7.43
N GLY A 84 19.63 -8.73 -7.04
CA GLY A 84 20.65 -8.28 -7.99
C GLY A 84 21.40 -9.42 -8.70
N PHE A 85 21.31 -10.66 -8.23
CA PHE A 85 22.00 -11.82 -8.79
C PHE A 85 21.07 -12.79 -9.54
N VAL A 86 19.75 -12.50 -9.61
CA VAL A 86 18.81 -13.43 -10.24
C VAL A 86 18.98 -13.46 -11.76
N THR A 87 18.83 -14.65 -12.32
CA THR A 87 18.91 -14.92 -13.76
C THR A 87 17.59 -15.43 -14.34
N SER A 88 16.58 -15.63 -13.49
CA SER A 88 15.24 -16.08 -13.92
C SER A 88 14.13 -15.44 -13.11
N VAL A 89 12.96 -15.30 -13.72
CA VAL A 89 11.77 -14.75 -13.06
C VAL A 89 11.30 -15.61 -11.87
N TYR A 90 11.54 -16.92 -11.91
CA TYR A 90 11.21 -17.83 -10.80
C TYR A 90 12.04 -17.54 -9.55
N GLN A 91 13.34 -17.27 -9.70
CA GLN A 91 14.20 -16.86 -8.59
C GLN A 91 13.73 -15.53 -8.00
N LEU A 92 13.38 -14.56 -8.86
CA LEU A 92 12.83 -13.28 -8.45
C LEU A 92 11.51 -13.46 -7.67
N PHE A 93 10.61 -14.34 -8.13
CA PHE A 93 9.36 -14.66 -7.46
C PHE A 93 9.59 -15.25 -6.05
N VAL A 94 10.52 -16.21 -5.91
CA VAL A 94 10.89 -16.80 -4.61
C VAL A 94 11.47 -15.74 -3.67
N LEU A 95 12.36 -14.87 -4.15
CA LEU A 95 12.93 -13.79 -3.33
C LEU A 95 11.87 -12.76 -2.90
N ARG A 96 10.90 -12.48 -3.75
CA ARG A 96 9.75 -11.62 -3.42
C ARG A 96 8.83 -12.27 -2.40
N LEU A 97 8.65 -13.58 -2.46
CA LEU A 97 7.94 -14.35 -1.44
C LEU A 97 8.67 -14.25 -0.09
N LEU A 98 9.99 -14.50 -0.07
CA LEU A 98 10.82 -14.38 1.13
C LEU A 98 10.80 -12.94 1.69
N MET A 99 10.90 -11.93 0.82
CA MET A 99 10.78 -10.53 1.22
C MET A 99 9.43 -10.25 1.89
N GLY A 100 8.33 -10.82 1.38
CA GLY A 100 7.00 -10.70 1.99
C GLY A 100 6.95 -11.27 3.41
N LEU A 101 7.61 -12.42 3.66
CA LEU A 101 7.68 -13.04 4.99
C LEU A 101 8.42 -12.18 6.02
N VAL A 102 9.40 -11.38 5.59
CA VAL A 102 10.14 -10.47 6.48
C VAL A 102 9.59 -9.04 6.47
N THR A 103 8.48 -8.79 5.78
CA THR A 103 7.84 -7.46 5.77
C THR A 103 7.15 -7.21 7.10
N GLY A 104 7.63 -6.27 7.87
CA GLY A 104 7.10 -5.96 9.21
C GLY A 104 7.77 -4.77 9.87
N PHE A 105 8.83 -4.22 9.26
CA PHE A 105 9.64 -3.17 9.87
C PHE A 105 8.83 -1.92 10.24
N VAL A 106 8.10 -1.34 9.29
CA VAL A 106 7.37 -0.08 9.50
C VAL A 106 6.25 -0.21 10.53
N PRO A 107 5.33 -1.20 10.46
CA PRO A 107 4.31 -1.36 11.50
C PRO A 107 4.92 -1.67 12.87
N THR A 108 6.01 -2.42 12.95
CA THR A 108 6.72 -2.70 14.20
C THR A 108 7.35 -1.43 14.78
N SER A 109 7.92 -0.56 13.95
CA SER A 109 8.49 0.72 14.41
C SER A 109 7.42 1.63 14.98
N LEU A 110 6.25 1.70 14.34
CA LEU A 110 5.09 2.45 14.83
C LEU A 110 4.58 1.89 16.16
N ALA A 111 4.48 0.56 16.29
CA ALA A 111 4.07 -0.12 17.52
C ALA A 111 5.05 0.16 18.66
N MET A 112 6.35 0.03 18.42
CA MET A 112 7.40 0.32 19.42
C MET A 112 7.33 1.76 19.94
N ILE A 113 7.28 2.73 19.04
CA ILE A 113 7.20 4.14 19.41
C ILE A 113 5.89 4.47 20.11
N SER A 114 4.77 3.88 19.67
CA SER A 114 3.48 4.04 20.34
C SER A 114 3.49 3.51 21.78
N ALA A 115 4.17 2.39 22.01
CA ALA A 115 4.28 1.79 23.34
C ALA A 115 5.17 2.59 24.32
N GLN A 116 6.16 3.32 23.80
CA GLN A 116 7.15 4.09 24.58
C GLN A 116 6.81 5.57 24.73
N THR A 117 5.82 6.07 24.00
CA THR A 117 5.49 7.50 23.99
C THR A 117 4.32 7.80 24.93
N PRO A 118 4.42 8.82 25.80
CA PRO A 118 3.33 9.29 26.65
C PRO A 118 2.10 9.65 25.80
N LYS A 119 0.88 9.40 26.35
CA LYS A 119 -0.38 9.62 25.65
C LYS A 119 -0.55 11.05 25.13
N GLU A 120 -0.04 12.04 25.90
CA GLU A 120 -0.12 13.47 25.64
C GLU A 120 0.65 13.87 24.37
N THR A 121 1.75 13.20 24.06
CA THR A 121 2.63 13.52 22.93
C THR A 121 2.57 12.47 21.81
N ALA A 122 1.83 11.37 22.02
CA ALA A 122 1.78 10.23 21.09
C ALA A 122 1.35 10.64 19.68
N GLY A 123 0.34 11.51 19.56
CA GLY A 123 -0.14 11.97 18.24
C GLY A 123 0.95 12.69 17.44
N LYS A 124 1.67 13.62 18.08
CA LYS A 124 2.78 14.37 17.45
C LYS A 124 3.95 13.47 17.06
N THR A 125 4.34 12.57 17.96
CA THR A 125 5.47 11.65 17.74
C THR A 125 5.19 10.65 16.62
N LEU A 126 4.02 10.00 16.64
CA LEU A 126 3.60 9.06 15.61
C LEU A 126 3.37 9.76 14.26
N GLY A 127 2.81 10.97 14.27
CA GLY A 127 2.67 11.79 13.06
C GLY A 127 4.02 12.11 12.42
N THR A 128 5.02 12.50 13.23
CA THR A 128 6.39 12.73 12.75
C THR A 128 7.00 11.47 12.17
N LEU A 129 6.82 10.32 12.83
CA LEU A 129 7.32 9.03 12.35
C LEU A 129 6.67 8.62 11.02
N GLN A 130 5.35 8.84 10.89
CA GLN A 130 4.61 8.59 9.65
C GLN A 130 5.05 9.51 8.50
N MET A 131 5.39 10.77 8.79
CA MET A 131 5.94 11.67 7.75
C MET A 131 7.22 11.10 7.13
N GLY A 132 8.11 10.47 7.93
CA GLY A 132 9.28 9.78 7.40
C GLY A 132 8.90 8.67 6.43
N GLN A 133 7.95 7.81 6.81
CA GLN A 133 7.44 6.76 5.94
C GLN A 133 6.84 7.31 4.64
N VAL A 134 5.94 8.28 4.73
CA VAL A 134 5.25 8.86 3.57
C VAL A 134 6.23 9.53 2.63
N SER A 135 7.18 10.30 3.15
CA SER A 135 8.23 10.93 2.34
C SER A 135 9.11 9.89 1.65
N GLY A 136 9.50 8.81 2.37
CA GLY A 136 10.25 7.71 1.77
C GLY A 136 9.48 7.05 0.62
N THR A 137 8.22 6.73 0.84
CA THR A 137 7.35 6.13 -0.19
C THR A 137 7.16 7.05 -1.41
N LEU A 138 7.15 8.36 -1.19
CA LEU A 138 6.97 9.36 -2.24
C LEU A 138 8.23 9.53 -3.10
N PHE A 139 9.38 9.70 -2.46
CA PHE A 139 10.64 9.96 -3.18
C PHE A 139 11.34 8.68 -3.65
N GLY A 140 11.06 7.55 -3.01
CA GLY A 140 11.67 6.26 -3.34
C GLY A 140 11.58 5.90 -4.82
N PRO A 141 10.40 5.89 -5.45
CA PRO A 141 10.26 5.52 -6.86
C PRO A 141 11.08 6.40 -7.79
N MET A 142 11.10 7.71 -7.58
CA MET A 142 11.89 8.63 -8.41
C MET A 142 13.39 8.43 -8.22
N LEU A 143 13.86 8.26 -6.98
CA LEU A 143 15.27 7.96 -6.68
C LEU A 143 15.68 6.61 -7.25
N GLY A 144 14.82 5.59 -7.14
CA GLY A 144 15.06 4.27 -7.67
C GLY A 144 15.15 4.27 -9.20
N GLY A 145 14.29 4.99 -9.88
CA GLY A 145 14.32 5.17 -11.31
C GLY A 145 15.60 5.89 -11.77
N LEU A 146 15.99 6.96 -11.08
CA LEU A 146 17.24 7.69 -11.37
C LEU A 146 18.47 6.78 -11.21
N LEU A 147 18.54 5.99 -10.15
CA LEU A 147 19.64 5.05 -9.94
C LEU A 147 19.66 3.95 -11.00
N ALA A 148 18.49 3.42 -11.37
CA ALA A 148 18.36 2.37 -12.36
C ALA A 148 18.82 2.82 -13.76
N ASP A 149 18.45 4.04 -14.17
CA ASP A 149 18.89 4.61 -15.45
C ASP A 149 20.38 5.00 -15.43
N SER A 150 20.94 5.42 -14.27
CA SER A 150 22.33 5.85 -14.17
C SER A 150 23.32 4.70 -14.01
N PHE A 151 22.97 3.68 -13.21
CA PHE A 151 23.87 2.61 -12.79
C PHE A 151 23.39 1.21 -13.22
N GLY A 152 22.16 1.10 -13.75
CA GLY A 152 21.52 -0.17 -14.07
C GLY A 152 20.80 -0.82 -12.88
N PHE A 153 19.98 -1.82 -13.19
CA PHE A 153 19.11 -2.47 -12.20
C PHE A 153 19.89 -3.18 -11.09
N THR A 154 20.93 -3.92 -11.44
CA THR A 154 21.76 -4.70 -10.50
C THR A 154 22.39 -3.82 -9.42
N TYR A 155 23.05 -2.74 -9.83
CA TYR A 155 23.65 -1.81 -8.86
C TYR A 155 22.61 -1.09 -8.02
N THR A 156 21.43 -0.81 -8.57
CA THR A 156 20.33 -0.22 -7.81
C THR A 156 19.86 -1.15 -6.69
N PHE A 157 19.78 -2.47 -6.92
CA PHE A 157 19.50 -3.43 -5.85
C PHE A 157 20.60 -3.41 -4.76
N PHE A 158 21.88 -3.34 -5.15
CA PHE A 158 22.99 -3.30 -4.21
C PHE A 158 22.98 -2.02 -3.36
N ILE A 159 22.82 -0.85 -3.99
CA ILE A 159 22.72 0.43 -3.29
C ILE A 159 21.53 0.42 -2.32
N THR A 160 20.37 -0.03 -2.79
CA THR A 160 19.15 -0.12 -1.99
C THR A 160 19.35 -1.02 -0.77
N SER A 161 19.95 -2.21 -0.97
CA SER A 161 20.27 -3.13 0.12
C SER A 161 21.24 -2.52 1.13
N PHE A 162 22.29 -1.85 0.66
CA PHE A 162 23.23 -1.17 1.54
C PHE A 162 22.58 -0.08 2.39
N VAL A 163 21.71 0.74 1.83
CA VAL A 163 20.95 1.77 2.56
C VAL A 163 20.08 1.15 3.65
N ILE A 164 19.44 -0.01 3.37
CA ILE A 164 18.66 -0.72 4.37
C ILE A 164 19.58 -1.27 5.48
N PHE A 165 20.71 -1.90 5.12
CA PHE A 165 21.67 -2.37 6.12
C PHE A 165 22.18 -1.24 7.02
N ALA A 166 22.54 -0.09 6.45
CA ALA A 166 22.92 1.09 7.21
C ALA A 166 21.80 1.54 8.17
N SER A 167 20.55 1.50 7.70
CA SER A 167 19.38 1.81 8.51
C SER A 167 19.18 0.81 9.66
N VAL A 168 19.45 -0.48 9.42
CA VAL A 168 19.38 -1.54 10.46
C VAL A 168 20.51 -1.34 11.50
N LEU A 169 21.72 -0.96 11.08
CA LEU A 169 22.80 -0.62 11.99
C LEU A 169 22.46 0.60 12.86
N LEU A 170 21.81 1.62 12.30
CA LEU A 170 21.32 2.74 13.10
C LEU A 170 20.32 2.29 14.18
N VAL A 171 19.42 1.35 13.84
CA VAL A 171 18.51 0.75 14.85
C VAL A 171 19.29 -0.04 15.90
N LEU A 172 20.27 -0.82 15.49
CA LEU A 172 21.07 -1.64 16.39
C LEU A 172 21.78 -0.79 17.45
N PHE A 173 22.46 0.30 17.02
CA PHE A 173 23.30 1.10 17.90
C PHE A 173 22.60 2.27 18.59
N GLN A 174 21.59 2.88 17.97
CA GLN A 174 20.98 4.12 18.49
C GLN A 174 19.61 3.92 19.11
N VAL A 175 18.94 2.79 18.87
CA VAL A 175 17.61 2.56 19.41
C VAL A 175 17.69 1.71 20.67
N ASN A 176 17.31 2.32 21.79
CA ASN A 176 17.17 1.63 23.07
C ASN A 176 15.69 1.30 23.29
N GLU A 177 15.38 0.01 23.41
CA GLU A 177 14.05 -0.44 23.77
C GLU A 177 13.93 -0.49 25.30
N GLN A 178 12.98 0.27 25.84
CA GLN A 178 12.64 0.15 27.26
C GLN A 178 11.81 -1.11 27.49
N PRO A 179 12.02 -1.85 28.59
CA PRO A 179 11.18 -2.99 28.93
C PRO A 179 9.71 -2.57 28.93
N LEU A 180 8.88 -3.31 28.22
CA LEU A 180 7.44 -3.10 28.24
C LEU A 180 6.96 -3.34 29.67
N GLY A 181 6.55 -2.27 30.36
CA GLY A 181 5.95 -2.40 31.68
C GLY A 181 4.68 -3.25 31.60
N GLU A 182 4.42 -4.07 32.59
CA GLU A 182 3.27 -5.02 32.69
C GLU A 182 1.87 -4.39 32.58
N LYS A 183 1.76 -3.09 32.31
CA LYS A 183 0.49 -2.38 32.17
C LYS A 183 -0.11 -2.52 30.77
N GLN A 184 -0.23 -3.72 30.24
CA GLN A 184 -1.29 -3.95 29.26
C GLN A 184 -2.61 -4.09 30.03
N SER A 185 -3.34 -2.97 30.08
CA SER A 185 -4.72 -2.90 30.54
C SER A 185 -5.48 -4.14 30.04
N LYS A 186 -6.16 -4.83 30.95
CA LYS A 186 -7.13 -5.90 30.68
C LYS A 186 -8.28 -5.34 29.83
N ARG A 187 -8.04 -5.12 28.52
CA ARG A 187 -9.13 -4.88 27.58
C ARG A 187 -9.96 -6.16 27.53
N LYS A 188 -11.27 -6.02 27.73
CA LYS A 188 -12.21 -7.12 27.52
C LYS A 188 -11.97 -7.65 26.09
N THR A 189 -11.40 -8.85 26.00
CA THR A 189 -11.13 -9.50 24.72
C THR A 189 -12.42 -10.17 24.27
N TYR A 190 -13.05 -9.62 23.26
CA TYR A 190 -14.19 -10.28 22.63
C TYR A 190 -13.70 -11.51 21.84
N SER A 191 -14.53 -12.54 21.76
CA SER A 191 -14.21 -13.69 20.93
C SER A 191 -14.19 -13.28 19.45
N ARG A 192 -13.21 -13.76 18.68
CA ARG A 192 -13.12 -13.50 17.23
C ARG A 192 -14.44 -13.80 16.51
N LYS A 193 -15.17 -14.86 16.93
CA LYS A 193 -16.49 -15.20 16.40
C LYS A 193 -17.53 -14.10 16.63
N GLN A 194 -17.52 -13.47 17.82
CA GLN A 194 -18.45 -12.40 18.14
C GLN A 194 -18.19 -11.15 17.32
N VAL A 195 -16.94 -10.76 17.13
CA VAL A 195 -16.58 -9.58 16.31
C VAL A 195 -16.91 -9.82 14.84
N LEU A 196 -16.58 -10.99 14.29
CA LEU A 196 -16.93 -11.36 12.92
C LEU A 196 -18.45 -11.40 12.73
N SER A 197 -19.17 -12.04 13.65
CA SER A 197 -20.63 -12.06 13.60
C SER A 197 -21.21 -10.63 13.61
N TYR A 198 -20.69 -9.74 14.45
CA TYR A 198 -21.10 -8.34 14.48
C TYR A 198 -20.86 -7.64 13.14
N ILE A 199 -19.68 -7.82 12.53
CA ILE A 199 -19.35 -7.24 11.23
C ILE A 199 -20.32 -7.73 10.15
N PHE A 200 -20.57 -9.03 10.09
CA PHE A 200 -21.49 -9.62 9.09
C PHE A 200 -22.94 -9.18 9.24
N HIS A 201 -23.40 -8.88 10.47
CA HIS A 201 -24.74 -8.38 10.73
C HIS A 201 -24.87 -6.86 10.55
N GLN A 202 -23.78 -6.15 10.25
CA GLN A 202 -23.77 -4.72 9.99
C GLN A 202 -23.41 -4.45 8.51
N PRO A 203 -24.39 -4.34 7.61
CA PRO A 203 -24.15 -4.18 6.16
C PRO A 203 -23.22 -3.02 5.82
N ALA A 204 -23.29 -1.92 6.58
CA ALA A 204 -22.45 -0.76 6.35
C ALA A 204 -20.98 -1.00 6.70
N LEU A 205 -20.67 -1.77 7.77
CA LEU A 205 -19.29 -2.14 8.10
C LEU A 205 -18.70 -3.09 7.06
N TRP A 206 -19.49 -4.09 6.66
CA TRP A 206 -19.11 -5.01 5.61
C TRP A 206 -18.84 -4.28 4.29
N ALA A 207 -19.73 -3.38 3.89
CA ALA A 207 -19.56 -2.55 2.69
C ALA A 207 -18.25 -1.73 2.74
N MET A 208 -17.90 -1.14 3.90
CA MET A 208 -16.64 -0.39 4.05
C MET A 208 -15.40 -1.29 3.92
N MET A 209 -15.44 -2.53 4.42
CA MET A 209 -14.33 -3.47 4.27
C MET A 209 -14.15 -3.92 2.82
N VAL A 210 -15.25 -4.30 2.15
CA VAL A 210 -15.23 -4.64 0.73
C VAL A 210 -14.78 -3.44 -0.10
N LEU A 211 -15.23 -2.23 0.24
CA LEU A 211 -14.78 -1.00 -0.41
C LEU A 211 -13.27 -0.78 -0.25
N THR A 212 -12.72 -1.02 0.95
CA THR A 212 -11.27 -0.96 1.18
C THR A 212 -10.52 -1.93 0.25
N MET A 213 -11.03 -3.15 0.10
CA MET A 213 -10.45 -4.14 -0.83
C MET A 213 -10.53 -3.65 -2.28
N ILE A 214 -11.69 -3.15 -2.74
CA ILE A 214 -11.88 -2.62 -4.09
C ILE A 214 -10.92 -1.46 -4.37
N VAL A 215 -10.83 -0.49 -3.46
CA VAL A 215 -9.95 0.68 -3.58
C VAL A 215 -8.48 0.26 -3.71
N GLN A 216 -8.05 -0.69 -2.89
CA GLN A 216 -6.68 -1.16 -2.93
C GLN A 216 -6.42 -2.03 -4.18
N THR A 217 -7.38 -2.85 -4.58
CA THR A 217 -7.30 -3.60 -5.85
C THR A 217 -7.09 -2.62 -7.01
N GLY A 218 -7.89 -1.57 -7.10
CA GLY A 218 -7.73 -0.56 -8.14
C GLY A 218 -6.39 0.17 -8.09
N ASN A 219 -5.96 0.60 -6.89
CA ASN A 219 -4.70 1.32 -6.73
C ASN A 219 -3.47 0.48 -7.09
N PHE A 220 -3.50 -0.83 -6.81
CA PHE A 220 -2.38 -1.74 -7.04
C PHE A 220 -2.44 -2.48 -8.39
N SER A 221 -3.55 -2.44 -9.13
CA SER A 221 -3.70 -3.14 -10.42
C SER A 221 -2.73 -2.61 -11.49
N ILE A 222 -2.49 -1.31 -11.50
CA ILE A 222 -1.64 -0.66 -12.51
C ILE A 222 -0.17 -0.62 -12.10
N GLN A 223 0.16 -0.82 -10.83
CA GLN A 223 1.55 -0.69 -10.36
C GLN A 223 2.55 -1.57 -11.13
N PRO A 224 2.30 -2.86 -11.37
CA PRO A 224 3.22 -3.71 -12.14
C PRO A 224 3.29 -3.37 -13.64
N LEU A 225 2.35 -2.59 -14.14
CA LEU A 225 2.20 -2.28 -15.57
C LEU A 225 2.69 -0.88 -15.92
N LEU A 226 2.83 -0.02 -14.91
CA LEU A 226 3.02 1.41 -15.13
C LEU A 226 4.32 1.72 -15.90
N ALA A 227 5.42 0.99 -15.59
CA ALA A 227 6.67 1.19 -16.30
C ALA A 227 6.60 0.72 -17.76
N LEU A 228 5.91 -0.40 -18.01
CA LEU A 228 5.67 -0.89 -19.37
C LEU A 228 4.82 0.11 -20.18
N TYR A 229 3.80 0.71 -19.52
CA TYR A 229 2.97 1.73 -20.15
C TYR A 229 3.73 3.04 -20.43
N VAL A 230 4.61 3.45 -19.50
CA VAL A 230 5.50 4.60 -19.74
C VAL A 230 6.44 4.33 -20.92
N ASN A 231 6.92 3.09 -21.09
CA ASN A 231 7.72 2.70 -22.26
C ASN A 231 6.94 2.83 -23.57
N GLU A 232 5.66 2.45 -23.59
CA GLU A 232 4.79 2.63 -24.77
C GLU A 232 4.58 4.11 -25.14
N LEU A 233 4.53 5.01 -24.15
CA LEU A 233 4.24 6.44 -24.36
C LEU A 233 5.48 7.30 -24.60
N HIS A 234 6.62 6.95 -24.06
CA HIS A 234 7.83 7.79 -24.02
C HIS A 234 9.04 7.13 -24.70
N GLY A 235 9.04 5.79 -24.80
CA GLY A 235 10.20 5.02 -25.26
C GLY A 235 11.23 4.75 -24.16
N PRO A 236 12.41 4.21 -24.54
CA PRO A 236 13.36 3.64 -23.59
C PRO A 236 14.28 4.66 -22.87
N VAL A 237 14.29 5.93 -23.29
CA VAL A 237 15.22 6.93 -22.74
C VAL A 237 14.81 7.37 -21.35
N ASN A 238 15.68 7.18 -20.35
CA ASN A 238 15.42 7.49 -18.94
C ASN A 238 14.11 6.87 -18.44
N LEU A 239 13.80 5.67 -18.91
CA LEU A 239 12.52 5.01 -18.71
C LEU A 239 12.21 4.75 -17.23
N ALA A 240 13.20 4.29 -16.44
CA ALA A 240 13.00 4.02 -15.04
C ALA A 240 12.75 5.30 -14.23
N PHE A 241 13.40 6.40 -14.56
CA PHE A 241 13.17 7.71 -13.94
C PHE A 241 11.75 8.22 -14.22
N PHE A 242 11.31 8.22 -15.47
CA PHE A 242 9.96 8.67 -15.82
C PHE A 242 8.88 7.75 -15.26
N SER A 243 9.15 6.46 -15.17
CA SER A 243 8.29 5.52 -14.45
C SER A 243 8.20 5.90 -12.97
N GLY A 244 9.33 6.18 -12.32
CA GLY A 244 9.40 6.66 -10.95
C GLY A 244 8.61 7.97 -10.75
N MET A 245 8.70 8.92 -11.68
CA MET A 245 7.89 10.15 -11.67
C MET A 245 6.39 9.84 -11.73
N ALA A 246 5.97 8.89 -12.57
CA ALA A 246 4.56 8.52 -12.69
C ALA A 246 4.01 7.89 -11.39
N PHE A 247 4.83 7.13 -10.64
CA PHE A 247 4.49 6.66 -9.30
C PHE A 247 4.42 7.82 -8.30
N SER A 248 5.44 8.66 -8.26
CA SER A 248 5.56 9.77 -7.32
C SER A 248 4.48 10.84 -7.54
N ALA A 249 4.03 11.07 -8.78
CA ALA A 249 2.97 12.01 -9.10
C ALA A 249 1.68 11.70 -8.33
N THR A 250 1.29 10.43 -8.24
CA THR A 250 0.12 10.01 -7.44
C THR A 250 0.32 10.29 -5.96
N GLY A 251 1.51 10.02 -5.43
CA GLY A 251 1.86 10.29 -4.03
C GLY A 251 1.82 11.79 -3.70
N LEU A 252 2.41 12.63 -4.57
CA LEU A 252 2.37 14.09 -4.43
C LEU A 252 0.93 14.62 -4.42
N GLY A 253 0.10 14.19 -5.36
CA GLY A 253 -1.31 14.56 -5.41
C GLY A 253 -2.03 14.21 -4.11
N SER A 254 -1.80 13.01 -3.58
CA SER A 254 -2.48 12.54 -2.38
C SER A 254 -2.15 13.37 -1.13
N LEU A 255 -0.92 13.82 -0.99
CA LEU A 255 -0.50 14.67 0.14
C LEU A 255 -1.19 16.03 0.16
N LEU A 256 -1.44 16.62 -1.01
CA LEU A 256 -2.00 17.98 -1.10
C LEU A 256 -3.42 18.08 -0.57
N LEU A 257 -4.26 17.09 -0.82
CA LEU A 257 -5.69 17.16 -0.48
C LEU A 257 -6.14 16.21 0.62
N ALA A 258 -5.29 15.33 1.13
CA ALA A 258 -5.66 14.34 2.15
C ALA A 258 -6.36 14.97 3.37
N ARG A 259 -5.85 16.08 3.88
CA ARG A 259 -6.45 16.81 5.01
C ARG A 259 -7.80 17.42 4.66
N LYS A 260 -7.90 18.07 3.50
CA LYS A 260 -9.16 18.71 3.06
C LYS A 260 -10.28 17.69 2.89
N TRP A 261 -9.97 16.49 2.39
CA TRP A 261 -10.97 15.42 2.29
C TRP A 261 -11.44 14.91 3.64
N GLY A 262 -10.56 14.88 4.66
CA GLY A 262 -10.94 14.59 6.04
C GLY A 262 -11.95 15.64 6.56
N ASP A 263 -11.61 16.93 6.46
CA ASP A 263 -12.45 18.06 6.90
C ASP A 263 -13.82 18.06 6.17
N LEU A 264 -13.84 17.73 4.87
CA LEU A 264 -15.09 17.59 4.10
C LEU A 264 -15.90 16.36 4.55
N GLY A 265 -15.21 15.26 4.87
CA GLY A 265 -15.84 14.04 5.40
C GLY A 265 -16.55 14.30 6.73
N ASP A 266 -15.91 15.09 7.62
CA ASP A 266 -16.50 15.48 8.91
C ASP A 266 -17.74 16.38 8.73
N ARG A 267 -17.73 17.28 7.73
CA ARG A 267 -18.85 18.22 7.48
C ARG A 267 -20.03 17.60 6.75
N PHE A 268 -19.77 16.82 5.69
CA PHE A 268 -20.82 16.31 4.78
C PHE A 268 -21.10 14.82 4.95
N GLY A 269 -20.36 14.15 5.82
CA GLY A 269 -20.43 12.71 6.07
C GLY A 269 -19.47 11.92 5.19
N HIS A 270 -18.68 11.07 5.83
CA HIS A 270 -17.61 10.28 5.18
C HIS A 270 -18.12 9.39 4.02
N SER A 271 -19.34 8.81 4.15
CA SER A 271 -19.89 7.95 3.08
C SER A 271 -20.21 8.71 1.80
N ARG A 272 -20.75 9.94 1.92
CA ARG A 272 -21.04 10.79 0.75
C ARG A 272 -19.76 11.23 0.06
N ILE A 273 -18.77 11.67 0.84
CA ILE A 273 -17.47 12.06 0.29
C ILE A 273 -16.79 10.88 -0.38
N LEU A 274 -16.87 9.66 0.17
CA LEU A 274 -16.33 8.46 -0.45
C LEU A 274 -16.93 8.16 -1.83
N ILE A 275 -18.26 8.33 -1.99
CA ILE A 275 -18.90 8.16 -3.30
C ILE A 275 -18.32 9.15 -4.31
N VAL A 276 -18.20 10.44 -3.91
CA VAL A 276 -17.59 11.47 -4.77
C VAL A 276 -16.15 11.13 -5.12
N LEU A 277 -15.35 10.69 -4.14
CA LEU A 277 -13.95 10.29 -4.35
C LEU A 277 -13.81 9.10 -5.31
N LEU A 278 -14.70 8.11 -5.22
CA LEU A 278 -14.67 6.94 -6.09
C LEU A 278 -15.07 7.28 -7.52
N ILE A 279 -16.11 8.09 -7.71
CA ILE A 279 -16.52 8.57 -9.03
C ILE A 279 -15.40 9.43 -9.65
N ALA A 280 -14.85 10.38 -8.89
CA ALA A 280 -13.73 11.21 -9.36
C ALA A 280 -12.49 10.37 -9.67
N SER A 281 -12.22 9.31 -8.89
CA SER A 281 -11.13 8.36 -9.17
C SER A 281 -11.33 7.68 -10.53
N ALA A 282 -12.54 7.21 -10.84
CA ALA A 282 -12.84 6.62 -12.14
C ALA A 282 -12.69 7.64 -13.27
N VAL A 283 -13.21 8.86 -13.08
CA VAL A 283 -13.11 9.97 -14.06
C VAL A 283 -11.65 10.30 -14.38
N PHE A 284 -10.75 10.37 -13.38
CA PHE A 284 -9.34 10.64 -13.63
C PHE A 284 -8.53 9.41 -14.06
N PHE A 285 -9.11 8.19 -13.93
CA PHE A 285 -8.44 6.97 -14.35
C PHE A 285 -8.65 6.66 -15.83
N ILE A 286 -9.81 6.98 -16.38
CA ILE A 286 -10.14 6.77 -17.81
C ILE A 286 -9.18 7.53 -18.75
N PRO A 287 -8.89 8.83 -18.57
CA PRO A 287 -7.97 9.54 -19.44
C PRO A 287 -6.53 9.00 -19.41
N GLN A 288 -6.13 8.30 -18.34
CA GLN A 288 -4.82 7.65 -18.30
C GLN A 288 -4.74 6.50 -19.32
N ALA A 289 -5.86 5.76 -19.55
CA ALA A 289 -5.93 4.72 -20.59
C ALA A 289 -5.83 5.28 -22.02
N LEU A 290 -6.22 6.54 -22.19
CA LEU A 290 -6.24 7.27 -23.47
C LEU A 290 -5.05 8.20 -23.63
N ALA A 291 -4.08 8.19 -22.71
CA ALA A 291 -2.95 9.08 -22.74
C ALA A 291 -2.13 8.83 -24.02
N SER A 292 -1.91 9.91 -24.81
CA SER A 292 -1.07 9.89 -26.01
C SER A 292 0.36 10.37 -25.74
N SER A 293 0.64 10.81 -24.51
CA SER A 293 1.96 11.26 -24.09
C SER A 293 2.18 11.06 -22.60
N LEU A 294 3.44 10.97 -22.20
CA LEU A 294 3.84 10.89 -20.80
C LEU A 294 3.31 12.06 -19.96
N SER A 295 3.32 13.29 -20.50
CA SER A 295 2.85 14.47 -19.79
C SER A 295 1.37 14.38 -19.41
N ILE A 296 0.53 13.88 -20.32
CA ILE A 296 -0.89 13.65 -20.06
C ILE A 296 -1.05 12.59 -18.94
N LEU A 297 -0.32 11.48 -19.02
CA LEU A 297 -0.31 10.46 -17.99
C LEU A 297 0.06 11.04 -16.63
N LEU A 298 1.14 11.83 -16.53
CA LEU A 298 1.61 12.42 -15.28
C LEU A 298 0.57 13.37 -14.66
N VAL A 299 -0.07 14.21 -15.47
CA VAL A 299 -1.14 15.11 -15.01
C VAL A 299 -2.31 14.32 -14.41
N PHE A 300 -2.82 13.30 -15.12
CA PHE A 300 -3.95 12.51 -14.62
C PHE A 300 -3.56 11.60 -13.48
N ARG A 301 -2.31 11.12 -13.40
CA ARG A 301 -1.77 10.43 -12.23
C ARG A 301 -1.76 11.33 -10.98
N PHE A 302 -1.36 12.58 -11.14
CA PHE A 302 -1.36 13.58 -10.08
C PHE A 302 -2.80 13.92 -9.61
N LEU A 303 -3.73 14.19 -10.55
CA LEU A 303 -5.14 14.45 -10.23
C LEU A 303 -5.81 13.25 -9.55
N PHE A 304 -5.56 12.04 -10.03
CA PHE A 304 -5.99 10.81 -9.37
C PHE A 304 -5.45 10.71 -7.94
N GLY A 305 -4.18 11.05 -7.74
CA GLY A 305 -3.56 11.10 -6.41
C GLY A 305 -4.29 12.06 -5.47
N MET A 306 -4.66 13.26 -5.94
CA MET A 306 -5.39 14.25 -5.15
C MET A 306 -6.70 13.69 -4.59
N VAL A 307 -7.37 12.85 -5.35
CA VAL A 307 -8.62 12.20 -4.96
C VAL A 307 -8.35 11.02 -4.02
N MET A 308 -7.39 10.17 -4.37
CA MET A 308 -7.07 8.96 -3.60
C MET A 308 -6.57 9.26 -2.18
N GLY A 309 -5.94 10.42 -1.96
CA GLY A 309 -5.44 10.83 -0.65
C GLY A 309 -6.51 10.87 0.44
N GLY A 310 -7.78 11.10 0.08
CA GLY A 310 -8.92 11.12 1.02
C GLY A 310 -9.58 9.76 1.26
N THR A 311 -9.39 8.79 0.38
CA THR A 311 -10.20 7.57 0.35
C THR A 311 -10.01 6.71 1.61
N LEU A 312 -8.77 6.33 1.94
CA LEU A 312 -8.49 5.50 3.11
C LEU A 312 -8.77 6.19 4.45
N PRO A 313 -8.42 7.47 4.66
CA PRO A 313 -8.82 8.22 5.86
C PRO A 313 -10.33 8.24 6.04
N CYS A 314 -11.11 8.55 4.99
CA CYS A 314 -12.57 8.57 5.05
C CYS A 314 -13.18 7.20 5.36
N ILE A 315 -12.66 6.09 4.78
CA ILE A 315 -13.10 4.74 5.12
C ILE A 315 -12.83 4.44 6.60
N THR A 316 -11.61 4.74 7.08
CA THR A 316 -11.22 4.50 8.47
C THR A 316 -12.09 5.28 9.44
N ALA A 317 -12.37 6.56 9.14
CA ALA A 317 -13.27 7.39 9.93
C ALA A 317 -14.71 6.86 9.90
N ALA A 318 -15.22 6.46 8.74
CA ALA A 318 -16.55 5.87 8.60
C ALA A 318 -16.72 4.58 9.42
N ILE A 319 -15.69 3.72 9.47
CA ILE A 319 -15.66 2.52 10.31
C ILE A 319 -15.66 2.91 11.80
N ARG A 320 -14.84 3.90 12.19
CA ARG A 320 -14.76 4.35 13.59
C ARG A 320 -16.09 4.84 14.12
N VAL A 321 -16.83 5.60 13.34
CA VAL A 321 -18.16 6.10 13.73
C VAL A 321 -19.17 4.98 13.91
N ARG A 322 -19.07 3.88 13.16
CA ARG A 322 -20.04 2.78 13.18
C ARG A 322 -19.69 1.64 14.12
N ALA A 323 -18.40 1.44 14.40
CA ALA A 323 -17.93 0.36 15.26
C ALA A 323 -18.05 0.76 16.74
N PRO A 324 -18.64 -0.08 17.61
CA PRO A 324 -18.65 0.15 19.06
C PRO A 324 -17.22 0.31 19.60
N GLY A 325 -17.02 1.27 20.50
CA GLY A 325 -15.69 1.57 21.07
C GLY A 325 -14.97 0.35 21.67
N SER A 326 -15.73 -0.60 22.19
CA SER A 326 -15.21 -1.84 22.79
C SER A 326 -14.51 -2.80 21.82
N ILE A 327 -14.94 -2.82 20.53
CA ILE A 327 -14.43 -3.71 19.47
C ILE A 327 -13.78 -2.94 18.31
N GLN A 328 -13.74 -1.62 18.37
CA GLN A 328 -13.28 -0.74 17.27
C GLN A 328 -11.88 -1.10 16.77
N GLY A 329 -10.96 -1.45 17.68
CA GLY A 329 -9.61 -1.84 17.29
C GLY A 329 -9.57 -3.14 16.48
N GLU A 330 -10.43 -4.11 16.83
CA GLU A 330 -10.51 -5.39 16.12
C GLU A 330 -11.16 -5.22 14.74
N VAL A 331 -12.22 -4.41 14.64
CA VAL A 331 -12.89 -4.07 13.37
C VAL A 331 -11.91 -3.38 12.42
N LEU A 332 -11.11 -2.43 12.91
CA LEU A 332 -10.06 -1.80 12.12
C LEU A 332 -8.96 -2.79 11.71
N GLY A 333 -8.63 -3.76 12.57
CA GLY A 333 -7.71 -4.85 12.24
C GLY A 333 -8.22 -5.71 11.08
N TYR A 334 -9.50 -6.06 11.07
CA TYR A 334 -10.11 -6.77 9.93
C TYR A 334 -10.10 -5.90 8.66
N ASN A 335 -10.35 -4.59 8.76
CA ASN A 335 -10.24 -3.69 7.62
C ASN A 335 -8.83 -3.67 7.00
N VAL A 336 -7.78 -3.75 7.84
CA VAL A 336 -6.39 -3.89 7.35
C VAL A 336 -6.20 -5.22 6.60
N SER A 337 -6.85 -6.30 7.02
CA SER A 337 -6.82 -7.57 6.31
C SER A 337 -7.45 -7.45 4.90
N PHE A 338 -8.59 -6.79 4.77
CA PHE A 338 -9.22 -6.50 3.48
C PHE A 338 -8.35 -5.61 2.59
N ARG A 339 -7.62 -4.67 3.19
CA ARG A 339 -6.64 -3.85 2.51
C ARG A 339 -5.51 -4.70 1.90
N PHE A 340 -4.95 -5.65 2.65
CA PHE A 340 -3.93 -6.56 2.12
C PHE A 340 -4.47 -7.47 1.02
N LEU A 341 -5.70 -7.97 1.15
CA LEU A 341 -6.34 -8.74 0.08
C LEU A 341 -6.44 -7.93 -1.22
N GLY A 342 -6.82 -6.66 -1.14
CA GLY A 342 -6.82 -5.77 -2.30
C GLY A 342 -5.43 -5.58 -2.91
N ASN A 343 -4.38 -5.45 -2.06
CA ASN A 343 -3.00 -5.35 -2.53
C ASN A 343 -2.51 -6.63 -3.25
N VAL A 344 -3.08 -7.80 -2.93
CA VAL A 344 -2.80 -9.06 -3.62
C VAL A 344 -3.57 -9.16 -4.92
N ILE A 345 -4.88 -8.91 -4.87
CA ILE A 345 -5.78 -9.06 -6.02
C ILE A 345 -5.43 -8.05 -7.12
N GLY A 346 -5.06 -6.82 -6.73
CA GLY A 346 -4.76 -5.75 -7.68
C GLY A 346 -3.71 -6.13 -8.73
N PRO A 347 -2.46 -6.45 -8.35
CA PRO A 347 -1.41 -6.83 -9.29
C PRO A 347 -1.77 -8.06 -10.13
N LEU A 348 -2.44 -9.05 -9.53
CA LEU A 348 -2.89 -10.26 -10.24
C LEU A 348 -3.94 -9.91 -11.32
N LEU A 349 -4.91 -9.07 -10.96
CA LEU A 349 -5.94 -8.60 -11.89
C LEU A 349 -5.32 -7.77 -13.03
N GLY A 350 -4.47 -6.80 -12.69
CA GLY A 350 -3.78 -5.98 -13.67
C GLY A 350 -2.95 -6.80 -14.64
N GLY A 351 -2.13 -7.71 -14.13
CA GLY A 351 -1.31 -8.61 -14.94
C GLY A 351 -2.14 -9.55 -15.82
N ALA A 352 -3.25 -10.10 -15.32
CA ALA A 352 -4.13 -10.98 -16.08
C ALA A 352 -4.87 -10.22 -17.20
N VAL A 353 -5.47 -9.06 -16.88
CA VAL A 353 -6.21 -8.25 -17.86
C VAL A 353 -5.27 -7.73 -18.95
N SER A 354 -4.11 -7.18 -18.57
CA SER A 354 -3.17 -6.63 -19.54
C SER A 354 -2.58 -7.70 -20.45
N SER A 355 -2.28 -8.88 -19.92
CA SER A 355 -1.73 -10.00 -20.71
C SER A 355 -2.74 -10.61 -21.69
N GLY A 356 -4.04 -10.52 -21.38
CA GLY A 356 -5.12 -11.04 -22.25
C GLY A 356 -5.65 -10.03 -23.27
N PHE A 357 -5.54 -8.74 -22.97
CA PHE A 357 -6.10 -7.68 -23.80
C PHE A 357 -5.04 -6.59 -24.10
N SER A 358 -4.89 -5.61 -23.18
CA SER A 358 -3.92 -4.52 -23.31
C SER A 358 -3.68 -3.86 -21.93
N ILE A 359 -2.63 -3.07 -21.81
CA ILE A 359 -2.38 -2.27 -20.60
C ILE A 359 -3.52 -1.27 -20.40
N SER A 360 -4.01 -0.63 -21.48
CA SER A 360 -5.16 0.29 -21.41
C SER A 360 -6.43 -0.38 -20.90
N ALA A 361 -6.67 -1.67 -21.21
CA ALA A 361 -7.81 -2.42 -20.68
C ALA A 361 -7.76 -2.52 -19.15
N ALA A 362 -6.57 -2.68 -18.56
CA ALA A 362 -6.42 -2.71 -17.11
C ALA A 362 -6.82 -1.37 -16.45
N PHE A 363 -6.59 -0.23 -17.10
CA PHE A 363 -7.09 1.07 -16.63
C PHE A 363 -8.62 1.15 -16.66
N TYR A 364 -9.27 0.67 -17.73
CA TYR A 364 -10.74 0.67 -17.82
C TYR A 364 -11.38 -0.26 -16.77
N VAL A 365 -10.83 -1.46 -16.58
CA VAL A 365 -11.29 -2.39 -15.53
C VAL A 365 -11.15 -1.75 -14.16
N THR A 366 -10.05 -1.04 -13.90
CA THR A 366 -9.84 -0.33 -12.63
C THR A 366 -10.84 0.81 -12.44
N ALA A 367 -11.10 1.61 -13.48
CA ALA A 367 -12.13 2.66 -13.42
C ALA A 367 -13.51 2.07 -13.10
N PHE A 368 -13.85 0.95 -13.74
CA PHE A 368 -15.10 0.22 -13.47
C PHE A 368 -15.18 -0.27 -12.01
N LEU A 369 -14.07 -0.77 -11.43
CA LEU A 369 -14.01 -1.16 -10.01
C LEU A 369 -14.30 0.01 -9.07
N PHE A 370 -13.79 1.21 -9.35
CA PHE A 370 -14.11 2.40 -8.55
C PHE A 370 -15.58 2.77 -8.65
N LEU A 371 -16.19 2.70 -9.84
CA LEU A 371 -17.63 2.95 -10.03
C LEU A 371 -18.48 1.87 -9.32
N ALA A 372 -18.09 0.60 -9.41
CA ALA A 372 -18.74 -0.48 -8.69
C ALA A 372 -18.67 -0.28 -7.17
N GLY A 373 -17.54 0.18 -6.65
CA GLY A 373 -17.36 0.57 -5.25
C GLY A 373 -18.28 1.73 -4.83
N ALA A 374 -18.44 2.74 -5.69
CA ALA A 374 -19.37 3.85 -5.46
C ALA A 374 -20.83 3.35 -5.42
N GLY A 375 -21.22 2.48 -6.35
CA GLY A 375 -22.54 1.86 -6.40
C GLY A 375 -22.81 0.99 -5.17
N LEU A 376 -21.86 0.17 -4.75
CA LEU A 376 -21.96 -0.63 -3.52
C LEU A 376 -22.26 0.24 -2.29
N LEU A 377 -21.55 1.34 -2.16
CA LEU A 377 -21.70 2.24 -1.02
C LEU A 377 -23.04 2.99 -1.06
N TRP A 378 -23.50 3.37 -2.25
CA TRP A 378 -24.79 4.01 -2.44
C TRP A 378 -25.95 3.06 -2.07
N LEU A 379 -25.90 1.80 -2.53
CA LEU A 379 -26.88 0.75 -2.19
C LEU A 379 -26.89 0.46 -0.68
N ALA A 380 -25.72 0.29 -0.05
CA ALA A 380 -25.62 0.05 1.38
C ALA A 380 -26.22 1.21 2.21
N GLY A 381 -26.12 2.44 1.71
CA GLY A 381 -26.71 3.63 2.35
C GLY A 381 -28.24 3.67 2.26
N HIS A 382 -28.85 3.13 1.19
CA HIS A 382 -30.30 3.04 1.02
C HIS A 382 -30.88 1.94 1.92
N LEU A 383 -30.28 0.75 1.93
CA LEU A 383 -30.73 -0.36 2.79
C LEU A 383 -30.75 0.02 4.29
N GLN A 384 -29.88 0.91 4.73
CA GLN A 384 -29.83 1.35 6.12
C GLN A 384 -30.95 2.36 6.46
N LYS A 385 -31.43 3.11 5.48
CA LYS A 385 -32.57 4.03 5.67
C LYS A 385 -33.89 3.27 5.72
N ASP A 386 -34.06 2.26 4.88
CA ASP A 386 -35.30 1.48 4.82
C ASP A 386 -35.51 0.67 6.10
N THR A 387 -34.45 0.05 6.65
CA THR A 387 -34.52 -0.66 7.95
C THR A 387 -34.75 0.27 9.14
N ALA A 388 -34.39 1.54 9.07
CA ALA A 388 -34.70 2.54 10.11
C ALA A 388 -36.14 3.09 10.01
N SER A 389 -36.72 3.11 8.80
CA SER A 389 -38.09 3.50 8.53
C SER A 389 -39.12 2.43 8.94
N ASP A 390 -38.74 1.15 8.82
CA ASP A 390 -39.63 0.03 9.18
C ASP A 390 -39.62 -0.30 10.70
N ALA A 391 -38.71 0.31 11.45
CA ALA A 391 -38.55 0.12 12.90
C ALA A 391 -39.13 1.27 13.74
N GLY A 392 -39.67 2.32 13.12
CA GLY A 392 -40.34 3.48 13.73
C GLY A 392 -41.82 3.55 13.43
#